data_36fe88a186464ab71095c51b7d49a45a
#
_entry.id   36fe88a186464ab71095c51b7d49a45a
#
_cell.length_a   1.000
_cell.length_b   1.000
_cell.length_c   1.000
_cell.angle_alpha   90.00
_cell.angle_beta   90.00
_cell.angle_gamma   90.00
#
_symmetry.space_group_name_H-M   'P 1'
#
loop_
_entity.id
_entity.type
_entity.pdbx_description
1 polymer ?
#
loop_
_entity_poly.entity_id
_entity_poly.type
_entity_poly.pdbx_seq_one_letter_code
_entity_poly.pdbx_strand_id
1 'polypeptide(L)'
;MTGVQTCALPIYWNGAADAPPYQASDYFGFMHRAAVYLIEQGLAYVDEQSAEDIRLNRGDFGKPGVNSPFRDRSIHDNLQLFQAMREGKRPDGSAVLRAKIDMASPNINLRDPAIYRIRHATHHHTGDQWCIYPMYTFAHPIEDALENITHSICTLEFEDQRQIGRAHV
;
A
#
# COMPACT_ATOMS: atom_id res chain seq x y z
N MET A 1 -12.09 5.10 14.25
CA MET A 1 -12.78 6.37 13.99
C MET A 1 -11.85 7.28 13.25
N THR A 2 -12.27 7.66 12.10
CA THR A 2 -12.23 8.93 11.40
C THR A 2 -11.00 9.22 10.56
N GLY A 3 -10.75 8.40 9.55
CA GLY A 3 -9.84 8.78 8.45
C GLY A 3 -10.55 9.29 7.19
N VAL A 4 -11.82 9.64 7.23
CA VAL A 4 -12.64 9.86 6.03
C VAL A 4 -12.87 11.34 5.70
N GLN A 5 -12.54 12.25 6.59
CA GLN A 5 -12.93 13.66 6.40
C GLN A 5 -11.96 14.52 5.60
N THR A 6 -10.75 14.07 5.35
CA THR A 6 -9.75 14.87 4.61
C THR A 6 -9.91 14.78 3.09
N CYS A 7 -10.61 13.78 2.59
CA CYS A 7 -10.85 13.63 1.14
C CYS A 7 -12.03 14.44 0.61
N ALA A 8 -12.79 15.13 1.45
CA ALA A 8 -13.97 15.87 1.02
C ALA A 8 -13.68 17.28 0.49
N LEU A 9 -12.51 17.85 0.76
CA LEU A 9 -12.16 19.21 0.35
C LEU A 9 -11.78 19.36 -1.13
N PRO A 10 -11.14 18.40 -1.82
CA PRO A 10 -10.82 18.51 -3.25
C PRO A 10 -12.03 18.50 -4.19
N ILE A 11 -13.17 18.02 -3.72
CA ILE A 11 -14.39 17.83 -4.54
C ILE A 11 -14.88 19.13 -5.18
N TYR A 12 -14.61 20.27 -4.58
CA TYR A 12 -15.07 21.57 -5.08
C TYR A 12 -14.19 22.18 -6.19
N TRP A 13 -13.03 21.57 -6.50
CA TRP A 13 -12.07 22.15 -7.44
C TRP A 13 -12.21 21.69 -8.88
N ASN A 14 -12.96 20.63 -9.14
CA ASN A 14 -13.18 20.13 -10.50
C ASN A 14 -14.16 21.00 -11.33
N GLY A 15 -14.58 22.15 -10.80
CA GLY A 15 -15.40 23.11 -11.55
C GLY A 15 -16.83 22.68 -11.86
N ALA A 16 -17.21 21.48 -11.53
CA ALA A 16 -18.56 20.94 -11.70
C ALA A 16 -19.17 20.66 -10.33
N ALA A 17 -20.11 21.49 -9.90
CA ALA A 17 -20.76 21.36 -8.59
C ALA A 17 -21.45 20.00 -8.36
N ASP A 18 -21.73 19.27 -9.44
CA ASP A 18 -22.48 18.00 -9.44
C ASP A 18 -21.61 16.78 -9.81
N ALA A 19 -20.30 16.93 -10.01
CA ALA A 19 -19.45 15.80 -10.31
C ALA A 19 -19.22 14.96 -9.03
N PRO A 20 -19.42 13.62 -9.10
CA PRO A 20 -19.11 12.77 -7.96
C PRO A 20 -17.61 12.83 -7.65
N PRO A 21 -17.21 12.76 -6.36
CA PRO A 21 -15.81 12.74 -6.01
C PRO A 21 -15.15 11.45 -6.54
N TYR A 22 -13.92 11.57 -6.98
CA TYR A 22 -13.08 10.39 -7.22
C TYR A 22 -12.83 9.67 -5.89
N GLN A 23 -12.88 8.35 -5.94
CA GLN A 23 -12.65 7.51 -4.76
C GLN A 23 -11.47 6.59 -5.03
N ALA A 24 -10.62 6.38 -4.03
CA ALA A 24 -9.50 5.42 -4.10
C ALA A 24 -9.94 4.03 -4.58
N SER A 25 -11.16 3.63 -4.23
CA SER A 25 -11.76 2.36 -4.64
C SER A 25 -12.05 2.25 -6.14
N ASP A 26 -12.14 3.36 -6.86
CA ASP A 26 -12.31 3.37 -8.32
C ASP A 26 -11.05 2.84 -9.02
N TYR A 27 -9.90 2.97 -8.35
CA TYR A 27 -8.58 2.57 -8.86
C TYR A 27 -8.07 1.23 -8.31
N PHE A 28 -8.82 0.51 -7.48
CA PHE A 28 -8.37 -0.76 -6.88
C PHE A 28 -7.91 -1.78 -7.92
N GLY A 29 -8.58 -1.87 -9.06
CA GLY A 29 -8.18 -2.74 -10.16
C GLY A 29 -6.83 -2.33 -10.76
N PHE A 30 -6.56 -1.04 -10.91
CA PHE A 30 -5.27 -0.55 -11.37
C PHE A 30 -4.18 -0.81 -10.34
N MET A 31 -4.41 -0.46 -9.07
CA MET A 31 -3.47 -0.68 -7.98
C MET A 31 -3.09 -2.15 -7.82
N HIS A 32 -4.06 -3.07 -8.00
CA HIS A 32 -3.79 -4.50 -7.98
C HIS A 32 -2.82 -4.91 -9.10
N ARG A 33 -3.05 -4.45 -10.34
CA ARG A 33 -2.13 -4.72 -11.46
C ARG A 33 -0.75 -4.12 -11.23
N ALA A 34 -0.66 -2.92 -10.66
CA ALA A 34 0.61 -2.29 -10.30
C ALA A 34 1.35 -3.11 -9.24
N ALA A 35 0.65 -3.64 -8.23
CA ALA A 35 1.24 -4.53 -7.23
C ALA A 35 1.76 -5.85 -7.83
N VAL A 36 0.99 -6.46 -8.75
CA VAL A 36 1.44 -7.65 -9.51
C VAL A 36 2.72 -7.33 -10.30
N TYR A 37 2.74 -6.20 -11.00
CA TYR A 37 3.92 -5.75 -11.73
C TYR A 37 5.16 -5.59 -10.82
N LEU A 38 5.01 -5.00 -9.63
CA LEU A 38 6.12 -4.89 -8.68
C LEU A 38 6.65 -6.27 -8.24
N ILE A 39 5.76 -7.25 -8.05
CA ILE A 39 6.18 -8.62 -7.73
C ILE A 39 6.96 -9.23 -8.92
N GLU A 40 6.46 -9.07 -10.14
CA GLU A 40 7.11 -9.56 -11.38
C GLU A 40 8.50 -8.96 -11.58
N GLN A 41 8.70 -7.71 -11.17
CA GLN A 41 10.01 -7.04 -11.20
C GLN A 41 10.91 -7.39 -10.00
N GLY A 42 10.44 -8.23 -9.05
CA GLY A 42 11.17 -8.54 -7.83
C GLY A 42 11.28 -7.37 -6.84
N LEU A 43 10.41 -6.37 -6.97
CA LEU A 43 10.35 -5.16 -6.17
C LEU A 43 9.33 -5.23 -5.03
N ALA A 44 8.59 -6.32 -4.93
CA ALA A 44 7.66 -6.59 -3.83
C ALA A 44 7.66 -8.09 -3.49
N TYR A 45 7.32 -8.39 -2.24
CA TYR A 45 7.23 -9.77 -1.75
C TYR A 45 6.12 -9.91 -0.70
N VAL A 46 5.55 -11.11 -0.60
CA VAL A 46 4.57 -11.44 0.43
C VAL A 46 5.30 -11.83 1.70
N ASP A 47 5.03 -11.12 2.78
CA ASP A 47 5.59 -11.37 4.11
C ASP A 47 4.53 -12.01 5.00
N GLU A 48 4.84 -13.17 5.55
CA GLU A 48 3.97 -13.95 6.43
C GLU A 48 4.36 -13.83 7.91
N GLN A 49 5.23 -12.87 8.24
CA GLN A 49 5.54 -12.55 9.63
C GLN A 49 4.34 -11.91 10.32
N SER A 50 4.27 -12.08 11.64
CA SER A 50 3.30 -11.36 12.46
C SER A 50 3.55 -9.84 12.40
N ALA A 51 2.52 -9.04 12.67
CA ALA A 51 2.66 -7.59 12.74
C ALA A 51 3.68 -7.16 13.81
N GLU A 52 3.81 -7.94 14.88
CA GLU A 52 4.80 -7.69 15.94
C GLU A 52 6.22 -7.96 15.46
N ASP A 53 6.47 -9.09 14.77
CA ASP A 53 7.77 -9.41 14.20
C ASP A 53 8.20 -8.39 13.15
N ILE A 54 7.28 -7.97 12.27
CA ILE A 54 7.55 -6.92 11.28
C ILE A 54 7.95 -5.62 11.99
N ARG A 55 7.26 -5.26 13.08
CA ARG A 55 7.57 -4.06 13.86
C ARG A 55 8.95 -4.16 14.53
N LEU A 56 9.27 -5.29 15.12
CA LEU A 56 10.56 -5.54 15.77
C LEU A 56 11.69 -5.52 14.74
N ASN A 57 11.51 -6.22 13.62
CA ASN A 57 12.52 -6.36 12.56
C ASN A 57 12.72 -5.05 11.77
N ARG A 58 11.77 -4.12 11.80
CA ARG A 58 11.94 -2.80 11.20
C ARG A 58 13.00 -1.95 11.90
N GLY A 59 13.31 -2.27 13.17
CA GLY A 59 14.28 -1.52 13.97
C GLY A 59 13.76 -0.14 14.40
N ASP A 60 14.69 0.73 14.80
CA ASP A 60 14.41 2.10 15.23
C ASP A 60 15.38 3.12 14.61
N PHE A 61 15.35 4.38 15.05
CA PHE A 61 16.21 5.45 14.51
C PHE A 61 17.72 5.20 14.71
N GLY A 62 18.11 4.44 15.73
CA GLY A 62 19.50 4.11 16.03
C GLY A 62 19.93 2.72 15.55
N LYS A 63 19.01 1.91 15.04
CA LYS A 63 19.22 0.54 14.68
C LYS A 63 18.64 0.26 13.29
N PRO A 64 19.44 -0.25 12.33
CA PRO A 64 18.92 -0.71 11.04
C PRO A 64 17.91 -1.83 11.24
N GLY A 65 17.00 -2.00 10.28
CA GLY A 65 16.11 -3.13 10.25
C GLY A 65 16.83 -4.43 9.85
N VAL A 66 16.12 -5.53 10.06
CA VAL A 66 16.54 -6.89 9.67
C VAL A 66 15.64 -7.36 8.53
N ASN A 67 16.24 -7.95 7.51
CA ASN A 67 15.49 -8.51 6.39
C ASN A 67 14.51 -9.59 6.86
N SER A 68 13.30 -9.57 6.30
CA SER A 68 12.36 -10.67 6.47
C SER A 68 12.93 -11.97 5.89
N PRO A 69 12.70 -13.13 6.50
CA PRO A 69 13.06 -14.43 5.92
C PRO A 69 12.33 -14.71 4.59
N PHE A 70 11.24 -13.98 4.29
CA PHE A 70 10.48 -14.12 3.07
C PHE A 70 10.89 -13.15 1.95
N ARG A 71 11.83 -12.24 2.25
CA ARG A 71 12.24 -11.17 1.33
C ARG A 71 12.81 -11.66 0.01
N ASP A 72 13.46 -12.81 0.03
CA ASP A 72 14.11 -13.40 -1.14
C ASP A 72 13.35 -14.61 -1.72
N ARG A 73 12.06 -14.73 -1.38
CA ARG A 73 11.15 -15.72 -1.97
C ARG A 73 11.06 -15.51 -3.49
N SER A 74 10.87 -16.61 -4.25
CA SER A 74 10.75 -16.55 -5.69
C SER A 74 9.59 -15.65 -6.16
N ILE A 75 9.72 -15.06 -7.35
CA ILE A 75 8.64 -14.28 -7.96
C ILE A 75 7.39 -15.14 -8.13
N HIS A 76 7.56 -16.38 -8.57
CA HIS A 76 6.46 -17.31 -8.78
C HIS A 76 5.66 -17.55 -7.48
N ASP A 77 6.33 -17.85 -6.39
CA ASP A 77 5.67 -18.11 -5.10
C ASP A 77 4.98 -16.85 -4.55
N ASN A 78 5.61 -15.68 -4.73
CA ASN A 78 5.00 -14.41 -4.34
C ASN A 78 3.73 -14.12 -5.12
N LEU A 79 3.71 -14.38 -6.43
CA LEU A 79 2.51 -14.22 -7.27
C LEU A 79 1.38 -15.18 -6.83
N GLN A 80 1.70 -16.45 -6.57
CA GLN A 80 0.73 -17.42 -6.09
C GLN A 80 0.14 -17.02 -4.72
N LEU A 81 0.99 -16.56 -3.80
CA LEU A 81 0.54 -16.12 -2.47
C LEU A 81 -0.30 -14.85 -2.56
N PHE A 82 0.10 -13.87 -3.37
CA PHE A 82 -0.67 -12.64 -3.55
C PHE A 82 -2.02 -12.92 -4.20
N GLN A 83 -2.07 -13.84 -5.17
CA GLN A 83 -3.34 -14.32 -5.74
C GLN A 83 -4.22 -15.01 -4.69
N ALA A 84 -3.63 -15.86 -3.84
CA ALA A 84 -4.38 -16.51 -2.74
C ALA A 84 -4.92 -15.49 -1.72
N MET A 85 -4.17 -14.40 -1.44
CA MET A 85 -4.67 -13.28 -0.65
C MET A 85 -5.87 -12.61 -1.34
N ARG A 86 -5.79 -12.35 -2.64
CA ARG A 86 -6.86 -11.72 -3.44
C ARG A 86 -8.13 -12.57 -3.50
N GLU A 87 -7.99 -13.88 -3.51
CA GLU A 87 -9.08 -14.85 -3.55
C GLU A 87 -9.72 -15.12 -2.17
N GLY A 88 -9.27 -14.45 -1.12
CA GLY A 88 -9.78 -14.64 0.23
C GLY A 88 -9.39 -15.96 0.90
N LYS A 89 -8.41 -16.68 0.35
CA LYS A 89 -7.93 -17.96 0.90
C LYS A 89 -7.05 -17.81 2.13
N ARG A 90 -6.72 -16.59 2.49
CA ARG A 90 -5.82 -16.26 3.62
C ARG A 90 -6.57 -15.41 4.64
N PRO A 91 -6.49 -15.72 5.95
CA PRO A 91 -7.16 -14.94 6.97
C PRO A 91 -6.52 -13.54 7.17
N ASP A 92 -7.30 -12.63 7.77
CA ASP A 92 -6.83 -11.31 8.16
C ASP A 92 -5.55 -11.40 9.00
N GLY A 93 -4.57 -10.56 8.69
CA GLY A 93 -3.31 -10.48 9.42
C GLY A 93 -2.32 -11.63 9.17
N SER A 94 -2.67 -12.64 8.35
CA SER A 94 -1.76 -13.76 8.07
C SER A 94 -0.63 -13.44 7.11
N ALA A 95 -0.78 -12.39 6.31
CA ALA A 95 0.21 -11.94 5.36
C ALA A 95 -0.03 -10.48 4.95
N VAL A 96 1.03 -9.83 4.51
CA VAL A 96 1.01 -8.50 3.87
C VAL A 96 1.91 -8.53 2.63
N LEU A 97 1.60 -7.70 1.63
CA LEU A 97 2.55 -7.44 0.55
C LEU A 97 3.43 -6.27 0.96
N ARG A 98 4.74 -6.43 0.88
CA ARG A 98 5.73 -5.39 1.22
C ARG A 98 6.52 -4.98 -0.03
N ALA A 99 6.80 -3.69 -0.14
CA ALA A 99 7.76 -3.19 -1.10
C ALA A 99 9.18 -3.61 -0.68
N LYS A 100 10.03 -3.99 -1.63
CA LYS A 100 11.42 -4.38 -1.41
C LYS A 100 12.32 -3.17 -1.67
N ILE A 101 12.60 -2.39 -0.64
CA ILE A 101 13.39 -1.16 -0.74
C ILE A 101 14.74 -1.32 -0.02
N ASP A 102 14.83 -0.87 1.23
CA ASP A 102 16.07 -0.90 2.00
C ASP A 102 15.80 -0.98 3.51
N MET A 103 16.09 -2.13 4.11
CA MET A 103 15.92 -2.33 5.55
C MET A 103 16.96 -1.59 6.41
N ALA A 104 18.02 -1.07 5.80
CA ALA A 104 19.03 -0.25 6.49
C ALA A 104 18.78 1.25 6.35
N SER A 105 17.73 1.67 5.63
CA SER A 105 17.43 3.08 5.40
C SER A 105 17.33 3.86 6.72
N PRO A 106 17.92 5.08 6.80
CA PRO A 106 17.71 5.97 7.94
C PRO A 106 16.25 6.42 8.06
N ASN A 107 15.52 6.50 6.95
CA ASN A 107 14.08 6.71 6.95
C ASN A 107 13.36 5.37 7.19
N ILE A 108 12.78 5.21 8.38
CA ILE A 108 12.10 3.99 8.79
C ILE A 108 10.95 3.63 7.83
N ASN A 109 10.31 4.61 7.22
CA ASN A 109 9.21 4.38 6.28
C ASN A 109 9.66 3.71 4.96
N LEU A 110 10.96 3.76 4.63
CA LEU A 110 11.56 3.08 3.48
C LEU A 110 12.04 1.65 3.79
N ARG A 111 11.90 1.19 5.03
CA ARG A 111 12.29 -0.16 5.44
C ARG A 111 11.21 -1.17 5.10
N ASP A 112 11.13 -1.51 3.82
CA ASP A 112 10.19 -2.46 3.23
C ASP A 112 8.74 -2.25 3.76
N PRO A 113 8.09 -1.11 3.44
CA PRO A 113 6.75 -0.82 3.93
C PRO A 113 5.71 -1.80 3.39
N ALA A 114 4.67 -2.08 4.19
CA ALA A 114 3.51 -2.80 3.70
C ALA A 114 2.75 -1.94 2.69
N ILE A 115 2.42 -2.51 1.53
CA ILE A 115 1.67 -1.87 0.45
C ILE A 115 0.28 -2.47 0.24
N TYR A 116 0.05 -3.72 0.66
CA TYR A 116 -1.27 -4.36 0.72
C TYR A 116 -1.45 -5.15 2.02
N ARG A 117 -2.69 -5.19 2.50
CA ARG A 117 -3.12 -6.02 3.64
C ARG A 117 -4.37 -6.82 3.30
N ILE A 118 -4.56 -7.94 3.99
CA ILE A 118 -5.80 -8.72 3.96
C ILE A 118 -6.80 -8.09 4.94
N ARG A 119 -8.03 -7.89 4.48
CA ARG A 119 -9.13 -7.43 5.30
C ARG A 119 -10.46 -7.95 4.74
N HIS A 120 -11.06 -8.91 5.41
CA HIS A 120 -12.40 -9.41 5.08
C HIS A 120 -13.45 -8.49 5.72
N ALA A 121 -13.90 -7.52 4.95
CA ALA A 121 -14.95 -6.59 5.37
C ALA A 121 -15.66 -6.04 4.14
N THR A 122 -16.97 -5.89 4.22
CA THR A 122 -17.77 -5.24 3.18
C THR A 122 -17.35 -3.77 3.05
N HIS A 123 -16.92 -3.38 1.86
CA HIS A 123 -16.52 -2.01 1.57
C HIS A 123 -17.72 -1.20 1.11
N HIS A 124 -17.87 0.03 1.61
CA HIS A 124 -19.04 0.89 1.35
C HIS A 124 -19.30 1.18 -0.13
N HIS A 125 -18.30 1.14 -0.99
CA HIS A 125 -18.42 1.42 -2.43
C HIS A 125 -18.32 0.15 -3.29
N THR A 126 -17.39 -0.77 -2.99
CA THR A 126 -17.14 -1.95 -3.81
C THR A 126 -17.77 -3.24 -3.25
N GLY A 127 -18.49 -3.15 -2.11
CA GLY A 127 -19.10 -4.32 -1.47
C GLY A 127 -18.05 -5.37 -1.08
N ASP A 128 -18.31 -6.62 -1.40
CA ASP A 128 -17.46 -7.77 -1.08
C ASP A 128 -16.52 -8.16 -2.24
N GLN A 129 -16.35 -7.27 -3.20
CA GLN A 129 -15.51 -7.54 -4.38
C GLN A 129 -14.03 -7.73 -4.01
N TRP A 130 -13.55 -7.11 -2.93
CA TRP A 130 -12.17 -7.10 -2.49
C TRP A 130 -12.03 -7.59 -1.06
N CYS A 131 -11.00 -8.41 -0.80
CA CYS A 131 -10.59 -8.82 0.53
C CYS A 131 -9.12 -8.49 0.83
N ILE A 132 -8.44 -7.81 -0.11
CA ILE A 132 -7.15 -7.17 0.08
C ILE A 132 -7.26 -5.69 -0.27
N TYR A 133 -6.59 -4.86 0.49
CA TYR A 133 -6.69 -3.41 0.34
C TYR A 133 -5.30 -2.79 0.29
N PRO A 134 -5.07 -1.81 -0.63
CA PRO A 134 -3.83 -1.07 -0.67
C PRO A 134 -3.68 -0.24 0.59
N MET A 135 -2.45 -0.10 1.05
CA MET A 135 -2.11 0.85 2.12
C MET A 135 -2.05 2.26 1.54
N TYR A 136 -2.33 3.25 2.38
CA TYR A 136 -2.33 4.66 1.97
C TYR A 136 -1.04 5.09 1.26
N THR A 137 0.11 4.65 1.76
CA THR A 137 1.43 4.92 1.18
C THR A 137 1.59 4.45 -0.28
N PHE A 138 0.82 3.45 -0.68
CA PHE A 138 0.80 2.93 -2.05
C PHE A 138 -0.33 3.52 -2.89
N ALA A 139 -1.51 3.69 -2.29
CA ALA A 139 -2.69 4.19 -2.98
C ALA A 139 -2.54 5.66 -3.40
N HIS A 140 -2.19 6.53 -2.47
CA HIS A 140 -2.14 7.98 -2.67
C HIS A 140 -1.25 8.43 -3.87
N PRO A 141 0.02 8.00 -4.01
CA PRO A 141 0.82 8.42 -5.16
C PRO A 141 0.29 7.90 -6.50
N ILE A 142 -0.40 6.75 -6.51
CA ILE A 142 -1.03 6.22 -7.72
C ILE A 142 -2.25 7.05 -8.09
N GLU A 143 -3.07 7.41 -7.12
CA GLU A 143 -4.24 8.28 -7.31
C GLU A 143 -3.82 9.64 -7.86
N ASP A 144 -2.85 10.29 -7.21
CA ASP A 144 -2.31 11.58 -7.67
C ASP A 144 -1.81 11.49 -9.11
N ALA A 145 -1.14 10.40 -9.49
CA ALA A 145 -0.64 10.21 -10.83
C ALA A 145 -1.77 9.99 -11.86
N LEU A 146 -2.77 9.19 -11.52
CA LEU A 146 -3.91 8.89 -12.41
C LEU A 146 -4.82 10.10 -12.61
N GLU A 147 -4.96 10.92 -11.58
CA GLU A 147 -5.80 12.12 -11.59
C GLU A 147 -5.04 13.36 -12.10
N ASN A 148 -3.76 13.22 -12.48
CA ASN A 148 -2.89 14.31 -12.93
C ASN A 148 -2.77 15.44 -11.90
N ILE A 149 -2.70 15.09 -10.61
CA ILE A 149 -2.53 16.05 -9.52
C ILE A 149 -1.16 16.69 -9.60
N THR A 150 -1.10 18.00 -9.78
CA THR A 150 0.16 18.77 -9.86
C THR A 150 0.67 19.23 -8.49
N HIS A 151 -0.25 19.41 -7.53
CA HIS A 151 0.07 19.88 -6.18
C HIS A 151 -0.70 19.04 -5.17
N SER A 152 -0.02 18.12 -4.52
CA SER A 152 -0.59 17.28 -3.45
C SER A 152 -0.37 17.93 -2.10
N ILE A 153 -1.44 18.07 -1.31
CA ILE A 153 -1.40 18.66 0.03
C ILE A 153 -1.74 17.57 1.05
N CYS A 154 -0.78 17.24 1.89
CA CYS A 154 -0.93 16.25 2.93
C CYS A 154 -0.67 16.87 4.31
N THR A 155 -1.20 16.24 5.35
CA THR A 155 -0.82 16.58 6.73
C THR A 155 0.63 16.23 6.99
N LEU A 156 1.27 16.91 7.95
CA LEU A 156 2.70 16.80 8.26
C LEU A 156 3.13 15.37 8.60
N GLU A 157 2.24 14.56 9.14
CA GLU A 157 2.49 13.14 9.46
C GLU A 157 2.85 12.27 8.26
N PHE A 158 2.57 12.72 7.03
CA PHE A 158 2.91 12.02 5.79
C PHE A 158 4.17 12.53 5.10
N GLU A 159 4.86 13.52 5.68
CA GLU A 159 6.09 14.08 5.09
C GLU A 159 7.15 13.02 4.83
N ASP A 160 7.36 12.11 5.78
CA ASP A 160 8.35 11.04 5.68
C ASP A 160 8.02 10.00 4.60
N GLN A 161 6.76 9.93 4.17
CA GLN A 161 6.30 9.02 3.13
C GLN A 161 6.52 9.55 1.71
N ARG A 162 6.85 10.84 1.56
CA ARG A 162 7.08 11.49 0.26
C ARG A 162 8.12 10.76 -0.62
N GLN A 163 9.06 10.06 0.00
CA GLN A 163 10.11 9.33 -0.72
C GLN A 163 9.65 7.97 -1.24
N ILE A 164 8.56 7.39 -0.71
CA ILE A 164 8.08 6.05 -1.10
C ILE A 164 7.64 6.04 -2.56
N GLY A 165 6.88 7.03 -3.00
CA GLY A 165 6.47 7.16 -4.38
C GLY A 165 7.64 7.27 -5.37
N ARG A 166 8.77 7.85 -4.94
CA ARG A 166 9.98 7.98 -5.76
C ARG A 166 10.83 6.71 -5.82
N ALA A 167 10.72 5.81 -4.85
CA ALA A 167 11.47 4.56 -4.84
C ALA A 167 10.92 3.52 -5.83
N HIS A 168 9.75 3.77 -6.42
CA HIS A 168 9.06 2.87 -7.35
C HIS A 168 8.93 3.43 -8.79
N VAL A 169 9.53 4.59 -9.04
CA VAL A 169 9.54 5.24 -10.37
C VAL A 169 10.86 5.04 -11.08
#